data_15fae13a6aa604d2acd9fe2fe81e984b
#
_entry.id   15fae13a6aa604d2acd9fe2fe81e984b
#
_cell.length_a   1.000
_cell.length_b   1.000
_cell.length_c   1.000
_cell.angle_alpha   90.00
_cell.angle_beta   90.00
_cell.angle_gamma   90.00
#
_symmetry.space_group_name_H-M   'P 1'
#
loop_
_entity.id
_entity.type
_entity.pdbx_description
1 polymer ?
#
loop_
_entity_poly.entity_id
_entity_poly.type
_entity_poly.pdbx_seq_one_letter_code
_entity_poly.pdbx_strand_id
1 'polypeptide(L)'
;GVLRCGALMHDDAEVINAATALLAEAKLSPELRNEALYYRAKAYLNQKADKKAMDDLQLLAKDTRTLYGAEAKYLVALQWYNAGNYASAEKEILNFIDQSTPHAYWLARSFILLSDVYVAMDKKLDARQYLLSLQQNYQADDDIASMINERLEKLK
;
A
#
# COMPACT_ATOMS: atom_id res chain seq x y z
N GLY A 1 -14.63 -19.13 0.99
CA GLY A 1 -13.81 -20.22 0.55
C GLY A 1 -12.54 -20.40 1.36
N VAL A 2 -11.71 -21.33 0.97
CA VAL A 2 -10.46 -21.65 1.67
C VAL A 2 -9.55 -20.43 1.78
N LEU A 3 -9.49 -19.61 0.76
CA LEU A 3 -8.66 -18.41 0.74
C LEU A 3 -9.02 -17.44 1.87
N ARG A 4 -10.31 -17.14 2.05
CA ARG A 4 -10.77 -16.25 3.11
C ARG A 4 -10.66 -16.88 4.49
N CYS A 5 -10.98 -18.15 4.60
CA CYS A 5 -10.82 -18.90 5.85
C CYS A 5 -9.37 -18.88 6.32
N GLY A 6 -8.42 -19.20 5.43
CA GLY A 6 -7.00 -19.16 5.75
C GLY A 6 -6.54 -17.77 6.19
N ALA A 7 -7.00 -16.72 5.51
CA ALA A 7 -6.66 -15.34 5.85
C ALA A 7 -7.20 -14.94 7.23
N LEU A 8 -8.44 -15.34 7.55
CA LEU A 8 -9.06 -15.05 8.85
C LEU A 8 -8.39 -15.80 9.98
N MET A 9 -7.89 -16.98 9.71
CA MET A 9 -7.19 -17.84 10.70
C MET A 9 -5.69 -17.57 10.75
N HIS A 10 -5.20 -16.59 9.97
CA HIS A 10 -3.78 -16.23 9.86
C HIS A 10 -2.89 -17.40 9.44
N ASP A 11 -3.46 -18.36 8.67
CA ASP A 11 -2.68 -19.47 8.12
C ASP A 11 -2.12 -19.04 6.75
N ASP A 12 -0.96 -18.40 6.77
CA ASP A 12 -0.35 -17.83 5.58
C ASP A 12 0.02 -18.88 4.53
N ALA A 13 0.51 -20.03 4.96
CA ALA A 13 0.88 -21.12 4.02
C ALA A 13 -0.34 -21.61 3.25
N GLU A 14 -1.46 -21.81 3.94
CA GLU A 14 -2.72 -22.24 3.32
C GLU A 14 -3.25 -21.19 2.35
N VAL A 15 -3.21 -19.92 2.75
CA VAL A 15 -3.63 -18.79 1.87
C VAL A 15 -2.78 -18.76 0.62
N ILE A 16 -1.45 -18.88 0.73
CA ILE A 16 -0.54 -18.86 -0.42
C ILE A 16 -0.86 -20.01 -1.36
N ASN A 17 -1.04 -21.22 -0.82
CA ASN A 17 -1.34 -22.39 -1.64
C ASN A 17 -2.68 -22.27 -2.36
N ALA A 18 -3.72 -21.83 -1.65
CA ALA A 18 -5.05 -21.64 -2.23
C ALA A 18 -5.04 -20.56 -3.32
N ALA A 19 -4.39 -19.44 -3.06
CA ALA A 19 -4.29 -18.35 -4.02
C ALA A 19 -3.50 -18.76 -5.26
N THR A 20 -2.39 -19.49 -5.08
CA THR A 20 -1.56 -19.95 -6.19
C THR A 20 -2.35 -20.91 -7.09
N ALA A 21 -3.11 -21.82 -6.48
CA ALA A 21 -3.95 -22.75 -7.24
C ALA A 21 -5.02 -21.99 -8.02
N LEU A 22 -5.66 -21.00 -7.41
CA LEU A 22 -6.69 -20.20 -8.05
C LEU A 22 -6.13 -19.40 -9.23
N LEU A 23 -4.95 -18.81 -9.05
CA LEU A 23 -4.30 -18.00 -10.10
C LEU A 23 -3.85 -18.84 -11.30
N ALA A 24 -3.74 -20.15 -11.16
CA ALA A 24 -3.40 -21.06 -12.24
C ALA A 24 -4.60 -21.39 -13.15
N GLU A 25 -5.81 -21.01 -12.76
CA GLU A 25 -7.00 -21.27 -13.56
C GLU A 25 -7.08 -20.36 -14.78
N ALA A 26 -7.38 -20.96 -15.96
CA ALA A 26 -7.37 -20.24 -17.24
C ALA A 26 -8.51 -19.23 -17.39
N LYS A 27 -9.63 -19.45 -16.72
CA LYS A 27 -10.84 -18.61 -16.84
C LYS A 27 -11.19 -17.88 -15.56
N LEU A 28 -10.18 -17.36 -14.90
CA LEU A 28 -10.38 -16.63 -13.65
C LEU A 28 -10.90 -15.22 -13.95
N SER A 29 -11.96 -14.80 -13.21
CA SER A 29 -12.48 -13.43 -13.33
C SER A 29 -11.45 -12.43 -12.80
N PRO A 30 -11.47 -11.17 -13.31
CA PRO A 30 -10.57 -10.14 -12.78
C PRO A 30 -10.72 -9.91 -11.26
N GLU A 31 -11.94 -9.98 -10.74
CA GLU A 31 -12.22 -9.79 -9.31
C GLU A 31 -11.58 -10.88 -8.47
N LEU A 32 -11.75 -12.14 -8.87
CA LEU A 32 -11.15 -13.27 -8.17
C LEU A 32 -9.63 -13.26 -8.29
N ARG A 33 -9.12 -12.85 -9.45
CA ARG A 33 -7.68 -12.70 -9.66
C ARG A 33 -7.10 -11.67 -8.69
N ASN A 34 -7.74 -10.51 -8.57
CA ASN A 34 -7.29 -9.46 -7.67
C ASN A 34 -7.37 -9.90 -6.21
N GLU A 35 -8.45 -10.56 -5.84
CA GLU A 35 -8.59 -11.11 -4.48
C GLU A 35 -7.48 -12.10 -4.16
N ALA A 36 -7.20 -13.02 -5.07
CA ALA A 36 -6.14 -14.02 -4.87
C ALA A 36 -4.76 -13.37 -4.74
N LEU A 37 -4.45 -12.42 -5.62
CA LEU A 37 -3.18 -11.69 -5.55
C LEU A 37 -3.05 -10.92 -4.24
N TYR A 38 -4.13 -10.27 -3.79
CA TYR A 38 -4.12 -9.48 -2.57
C TYR A 38 -3.84 -10.34 -1.34
N TYR A 39 -4.60 -11.42 -1.17
CA TYR A 39 -4.41 -12.29 0.00
C TYR A 39 -3.06 -13.00 -0.02
N ARG A 40 -2.59 -13.41 -1.20
CA ARG A 40 -1.27 -14.01 -1.32
C ARG A 40 -0.16 -13.02 -0.98
N ALA A 41 -0.27 -11.79 -1.46
CA ALA A 41 0.70 -10.74 -1.14
C ALA A 41 0.75 -10.45 0.35
N LYS A 42 -0.41 -10.34 1.00
CA LYS A 42 -0.48 -10.09 2.45
C LYS A 42 0.13 -11.27 3.23
N ALA A 43 -0.13 -12.49 2.80
CA ALA A 43 0.46 -13.67 3.42
C ALA A 43 1.99 -13.70 3.26
N TYR A 44 2.48 -13.36 2.08
CA TYR A 44 3.93 -13.23 1.86
C TYR A 44 4.55 -12.16 2.76
N LEU A 45 3.89 -11.02 2.93
CA LEU A 45 4.38 -9.96 3.82
C LEU A 45 4.45 -10.45 5.27
N ASN A 46 3.43 -11.20 5.71
CA ASN A 46 3.42 -11.77 7.05
C ASN A 46 4.57 -12.74 7.27
N GLN A 47 4.95 -13.49 6.23
CA GLN A 47 6.08 -14.41 6.27
C GLN A 47 7.43 -13.72 6.00
N LYS A 48 7.43 -12.42 5.83
CA LYS A 48 8.62 -11.62 5.47
C LYS A 48 9.24 -12.06 4.14
N ALA A 49 8.42 -12.61 3.23
CA ALA A 49 8.82 -12.94 1.87
C ALA A 49 8.56 -11.72 0.97
N ASP A 50 9.25 -10.62 1.25
CA ASP A 50 8.95 -9.31 0.69
C ASP A 50 9.08 -9.28 -0.83
N LYS A 51 10.03 -10.00 -1.39
CA LYS A 51 10.25 -10.03 -2.84
C LYS A 51 9.08 -10.69 -3.58
N LYS A 52 8.56 -11.79 -3.04
CA LYS A 52 7.37 -12.46 -3.61
C LYS A 52 6.13 -11.60 -3.46
N ALA A 53 5.98 -10.96 -2.30
CA ALA A 53 4.89 -10.03 -2.06
C ALA A 53 4.94 -8.87 -3.06
N MET A 54 6.12 -8.33 -3.32
CA MET A 54 6.31 -7.22 -4.26
C MET A 54 5.81 -7.58 -5.66
N ASP A 55 6.09 -8.79 -6.14
CA ASP A 55 5.63 -9.24 -7.46
C ASP A 55 4.10 -9.17 -7.55
N ASP A 56 3.40 -9.69 -6.54
CA ASP A 56 1.93 -9.66 -6.50
C ASP A 56 1.39 -8.24 -6.36
N LEU A 57 2.01 -7.44 -5.50
CA LEU A 57 1.59 -6.05 -5.27
C LEU A 57 1.75 -5.20 -6.52
N GLN A 58 2.82 -5.39 -7.27
CA GLN A 58 3.05 -4.63 -8.50
C GLN A 58 2.00 -4.97 -9.57
N LEU A 59 1.55 -6.21 -9.64
CA LEU A 59 0.45 -6.59 -10.54
C LEU A 59 -0.86 -5.88 -10.16
N LEU A 60 -1.19 -5.88 -8.86
CA LEU A 60 -2.39 -5.20 -8.36
C LEU A 60 -2.31 -3.69 -8.56
N ALA A 61 -1.14 -3.11 -8.34
CA ALA A 61 -0.94 -1.66 -8.38
C ALA A 61 -1.07 -1.05 -9.77
N LYS A 62 -1.21 -1.87 -10.80
CA LYS A 62 -1.45 -1.39 -12.17
C LYS A 62 -2.80 -0.71 -12.33
N ASP A 63 -3.77 -1.04 -11.47
CA ASP A 63 -5.10 -0.41 -11.52
C ASP A 63 -5.50 0.08 -10.14
N THR A 64 -5.21 1.35 -9.87
CA THR A 64 -5.51 2.01 -8.60
C THR A 64 -6.95 2.47 -8.47
N ARG A 65 -7.78 2.22 -9.48
CA ARG A 65 -9.23 2.44 -9.37
C ARG A 65 -9.89 1.38 -8.52
N THR A 66 -9.26 0.21 -8.40
CA THR A 66 -9.74 -0.85 -7.49
C THR A 66 -9.20 -0.60 -6.08
N LEU A 67 -9.96 -1.07 -5.08
CA LEU A 67 -9.54 -0.95 -3.68
C LEU A 67 -8.21 -1.70 -3.44
N TYR A 68 -8.11 -2.94 -3.92
CA TYR A 68 -6.90 -3.73 -3.76
C TYR A 68 -5.71 -3.08 -4.47
N GLY A 69 -5.95 -2.50 -5.66
CA GLY A 69 -4.89 -1.82 -6.41
C GLY A 69 -4.40 -0.56 -5.71
N ALA A 70 -5.30 0.21 -5.13
CA ALA A 70 -4.93 1.42 -4.37
C ALA A 70 -4.09 1.06 -3.15
N GLU A 71 -4.52 0.09 -2.36
CA GLU A 71 -3.74 -0.38 -1.21
C GLU A 71 -2.40 -0.94 -1.66
N ALA A 72 -2.38 -1.72 -2.73
CA ALA A 72 -1.15 -2.32 -3.26
C ALA A 72 -0.14 -1.24 -3.70
N LYS A 73 -0.61 -0.17 -4.32
CA LYS A 73 0.25 0.94 -4.73
C LYS A 73 0.95 1.56 -3.52
N TYR A 74 0.19 1.79 -2.45
CA TYR A 74 0.76 2.25 -1.18
C TYR A 74 1.78 1.25 -0.63
N LEU A 75 1.44 -0.04 -0.63
CA LEU A 75 2.33 -1.07 -0.07
C LEU A 75 3.62 -1.22 -0.87
N VAL A 76 3.58 -1.07 -2.20
CA VAL A 76 4.80 -1.05 -3.03
C VAL A 76 5.71 0.09 -2.60
N ALA A 77 5.15 1.29 -2.44
CA ALA A 77 5.94 2.44 -1.98
C ALA A 77 6.51 2.20 -0.58
N LEU A 78 5.73 1.60 0.32
CA LEU A 78 6.17 1.28 1.67
C LEU A 78 7.35 0.29 1.66
N GLN A 79 7.31 -0.71 0.77
CA GLN A 79 8.41 -1.67 0.63
C GLN A 79 9.70 -0.97 0.18
N TRP A 80 9.60 -0.06 -0.79
CA TRP A 80 10.76 0.74 -1.22
C TRP A 80 11.30 1.57 -0.06
N TYR A 81 10.43 2.20 0.70
CA TYR A 81 10.83 3.01 1.86
C TYR A 81 11.55 2.14 2.91
N ASN A 82 10.99 1.00 3.26
CA ASN A 82 11.56 0.10 4.26
C ASN A 82 12.93 -0.47 3.81
N ALA A 83 13.13 -0.60 2.51
CA ALA A 83 14.41 -1.05 1.95
C ALA A 83 15.45 0.08 1.85
N GLY A 84 15.09 1.30 2.24
CA GLY A 84 15.97 2.46 2.14
C GLY A 84 16.03 3.05 0.74
N ASN A 85 15.17 2.60 -0.17
CA ASN A 85 15.15 3.08 -1.56
C ASN A 85 14.15 4.24 -1.67
N TYR A 86 14.57 5.39 -1.14
CA TYR A 86 13.68 6.55 -1.01
C TYR A 86 13.30 7.17 -2.34
N ALA A 87 14.20 7.18 -3.31
CA ALA A 87 13.91 7.71 -4.64
C ALA A 87 12.81 6.90 -5.34
N SER A 88 12.84 5.58 -5.23
CA SER A 88 11.81 4.72 -5.80
C SER A 88 10.48 4.88 -5.07
N ALA A 89 10.51 5.03 -3.75
CA ALA A 89 9.31 5.28 -2.95
C ALA A 89 8.65 6.60 -3.37
N GLU A 90 9.43 7.66 -3.50
CA GLU A 90 8.94 8.96 -3.95
C GLU A 90 8.27 8.86 -5.32
N LYS A 91 8.94 8.23 -6.27
CA LYS A 91 8.42 8.07 -7.63
C LYS A 91 7.09 7.33 -7.64
N GLU A 92 6.99 6.25 -6.87
CA GLU A 92 5.78 5.44 -6.78
C GLU A 92 4.61 6.26 -6.23
N ILE A 93 4.85 7.03 -5.17
CA ILE A 93 3.82 7.85 -4.55
C ILE A 93 3.36 8.98 -5.48
N LEU A 94 4.29 9.68 -6.11
CA LEU A 94 3.95 10.75 -7.04
C LEU A 94 3.15 10.23 -8.23
N ASN A 95 3.50 9.05 -8.71
CA ASN A 95 2.73 8.38 -9.77
C ASN A 95 1.30 8.06 -9.29
N PHE A 96 1.14 7.60 -8.07
CA PHE A 96 -0.18 7.31 -7.48
C PHE A 96 -1.03 8.57 -7.40
N ILE A 97 -0.45 9.67 -6.95
CA ILE A 97 -1.14 10.96 -6.87
C ILE A 97 -1.69 11.37 -8.25
N ASP A 98 -0.88 11.19 -9.29
CA ASP A 98 -1.26 11.56 -10.66
C ASP A 98 -2.37 10.67 -11.25
N GLN A 99 -2.57 9.48 -10.71
CA GLN A 99 -3.58 8.54 -11.22
C GLN A 99 -5.02 8.86 -10.80
N SER A 100 -5.20 9.81 -9.90
CA SER A 100 -6.55 10.25 -9.45
C SER A 100 -7.43 9.10 -8.96
N THR A 101 -6.90 8.30 -8.03
CA THR A 101 -7.66 7.18 -7.44
C THR A 101 -8.91 7.68 -6.72
N PRO A 102 -10.04 6.91 -6.74
CA PRO A 102 -11.20 7.23 -5.93
C PRO A 102 -11.04 6.82 -4.45
N HIS A 103 -9.97 6.07 -4.11
CA HIS A 103 -9.76 5.55 -2.77
C HIS A 103 -8.93 6.52 -1.94
N ALA A 104 -9.61 7.56 -1.43
CA ALA A 104 -8.98 8.69 -0.74
C ALA A 104 -8.15 8.29 0.48
N TYR A 105 -8.57 7.25 1.20
CA TYR A 105 -7.81 6.78 2.38
C TYR A 105 -6.39 6.34 2.01
N TRP A 106 -6.27 5.51 0.97
CA TRP A 106 -4.95 5.01 0.56
C TRP A 106 -4.10 6.11 -0.05
N LEU A 107 -4.73 7.08 -0.72
CA LEU A 107 -4.03 8.26 -1.19
C LEU A 107 -3.51 9.09 0.00
N ALA A 108 -4.32 9.28 1.03
CA ALA A 108 -3.91 9.98 2.25
C ALA A 108 -2.74 9.28 2.95
N ARG A 109 -2.81 7.95 3.08
CA ARG A 109 -1.71 7.16 3.64
C ARG A 109 -0.43 7.35 2.83
N SER A 110 -0.57 7.47 1.51
CA SER A 110 0.58 7.67 0.62
C SER A 110 1.19 9.05 0.78
N PHE A 111 0.39 10.11 1.00
CA PHE A 111 0.90 11.43 1.35
C PHE A 111 1.70 11.41 2.65
N ILE A 112 1.21 10.69 3.64
CA ILE A 112 1.92 10.54 4.92
C ILE A 112 3.25 9.82 4.71
N LEU A 113 3.25 8.74 3.93
CA LEU A 113 4.48 8.02 3.60
C LEU A 113 5.45 8.93 2.83
N LEU A 114 4.94 9.77 1.93
CA LEU A 114 5.77 10.72 1.19
C LEU A 114 6.47 11.69 2.15
N SER A 115 5.77 12.15 3.19
CA SER A 115 6.40 13.00 4.21
C SER A 115 7.54 12.25 4.92
N ASP A 116 7.34 10.97 5.24
CA ASP A 116 8.38 10.13 5.85
C ASP A 116 9.59 9.97 4.90
N VAL A 117 9.32 9.79 3.61
CA VAL A 117 10.36 9.72 2.58
C VAL A 117 11.17 11.01 2.53
N TYR A 118 10.51 12.16 2.55
CA TYR A 118 11.19 13.45 2.50
C TYR A 118 12.00 13.72 3.78
N VAL A 119 11.52 13.31 4.95
CA VAL A 119 12.31 13.39 6.18
C VAL A 119 13.59 12.56 6.03
N ALA A 120 13.47 11.35 5.49
CA ALA A 120 14.63 10.47 5.27
C ALA A 120 15.62 11.04 4.24
N MET A 121 15.11 11.84 3.30
CA MET A 121 15.93 12.52 2.28
C MET A 121 16.46 13.90 2.75
N ASP A 122 16.26 14.21 4.03
CA ASP A 122 16.65 15.50 4.63
C ASP A 122 15.91 16.68 4.00
N LYS A 123 14.64 16.49 3.66
CA LYS A 123 13.76 17.51 3.07
C LYS A 123 12.58 17.79 4.00
N LYS A 124 12.89 18.27 5.21
CA LYS A 124 11.86 18.44 6.27
C LYS A 124 10.81 19.49 5.90
N LEU A 125 11.18 20.55 5.18
CA LEU A 125 10.20 21.56 4.78
C LEU A 125 9.17 20.98 3.81
N ASP A 126 9.62 20.19 2.84
CA ASP A 126 8.72 19.52 1.90
C ASP A 126 7.79 18.54 2.66
N ALA A 127 8.34 17.77 3.58
CA ALA A 127 7.56 16.84 4.41
C ALA A 127 6.45 17.58 5.15
N ARG A 128 6.79 18.68 5.80
CA ARG A 128 5.83 19.49 6.55
C ARG A 128 4.72 20.03 5.65
N GLN A 129 5.07 20.51 4.47
CA GLN A 129 4.10 21.06 3.52
C GLN A 129 3.09 20.02 3.05
N TYR A 130 3.54 18.81 2.75
CA TYR A 130 2.63 17.74 2.37
C TYR A 130 1.69 17.36 3.51
N LEU A 131 2.19 17.30 4.75
CA LEU A 131 1.36 17.01 5.91
C LEU A 131 0.30 18.10 6.15
N LEU A 132 0.68 19.37 6.05
CA LEU A 132 -0.26 20.49 6.23
C LEU A 132 -1.30 20.51 5.13
N SER A 133 -0.91 20.26 3.90
CA SER A 133 -1.84 20.19 2.77
C SER A 133 -2.86 19.08 2.97
N LEU A 134 -2.40 17.91 3.40
CA LEU A 134 -3.28 16.78 3.68
C LEU A 134 -4.24 17.11 4.82
N GLN A 135 -3.75 17.74 5.88
CA GLN A 135 -4.57 18.13 7.03
C GLN A 135 -5.73 19.05 6.61
N GLN A 136 -5.48 19.96 5.67
CA GLN A 136 -6.50 20.88 5.18
C GLN A 136 -7.50 20.21 4.24
N ASN A 137 -7.07 19.22 3.47
CA ASN A 137 -7.87 18.67 2.37
C ASN A 137 -8.48 17.30 2.66
N TYR A 138 -8.09 16.66 3.75
CA TYR A 138 -8.61 15.34 4.11
C TYR A 138 -9.27 15.40 5.49
N GLN A 139 -10.55 15.17 5.54
CA GLN A 139 -11.32 15.19 6.80
C GLN A 139 -12.23 13.98 6.83
N ALA A 140 -11.80 12.94 7.50
CA ALA A 140 -12.56 11.72 7.70
C ALA A 140 -12.32 11.22 9.12
N ASP A 141 -13.28 10.48 9.64
CA ASP A 141 -13.17 9.89 10.98
C ASP A 141 -12.39 8.57 10.90
N ASP A 142 -11.07 8.68 10.80
CA ASP A 142 -10.15 7.54 10.74
C ASP A 142 -8.81 7.92 11.40
N ASP A 143 -7.78 7.13 11.18
CA ASP A 143 -6.47 7.31 11.82
C ASP A 143 -5.57 8.36 11.15
N ILE A 144 -6.00 8.95 10.03
CA ILE A 144 -5.17 9.88 9.26
C ILE A 144 -4.80 11.13 10.07
N ALA A 145 -5.79 11.75 10.74
CA ALA A 145 -5.53 12.97 11.53
C ALA A 145 -4.48 12.72 12.63
N SER A 146 -4.59 11.60 13.30
CA SER A 146 -3.65 11.18 14.33
C SER A 146 -2.24 10.99 13.78
N MET A 147 -2.13 10.34 12.62
CA MET A 147 -0.85 10.11 11.95
C MET A 147 -0.19 11.43 11.54
N ILE A 148 -0.98 12.38 11.03
CA ILE A 148 -0.49 13.71 10.64
C ILE A 148 0.04 14.43 11.87
N ASN A 149 -0.73 14.48 12.94
CA ASN A 149 -0.37 15.21 14.16
C ASN A 149 0.91 14.66 14.79
N GLU A 150 1.05 13.34 14.81
CA GLU A 150 2.25 12.69 15.33
C GLU A 150 3.50 13.13 14.56
N ARG A 151 3.40 13.19 13.24
CA ARG A 151 4.53 13.58 12.38
C ARG A 151 4.83 15.07 12.46
N LEU A 152 3.80 15.92 12.54
CA LEU A 152 4.00 17.36 12.70
C LEU A 152 4.69 17.70 14.02
N GLU A 153 4.36 16.96 15.09
CA GLU A 153 5.05 17.14 16.38
C GLU A 153 6.55 16.86 16.26
N LYS A 154 6.92 15.84 15.53
CA LYS A 154 8.33 15.49 15.32
C LYS A 154 9.09 16.50 14.47
N LEU A 155 8.37 17.32 13.68
CA LEU A 155 8.98 18.31 12.78
C LEU A 155 9.02 19.72 13.37
N LYS A 156 8.60 19.89 14.63
CA LYS A 156 8.71 21.17 15.34
C LYS A 156 10.14 21.56 15.66
#